data_b395b963c38523792c4f3a752ead012d
#
_entry.id   b395b963c38523792c4f3a752ead012d
#
_cell.length_a   1.000
_cell.length_b   1.000
_cell.length_c   1.000
_cell.angle_alpha   90.00
_cell.angle_beta   90.00
_cell.angle_gamma   90.00
#
_symmetry.space_group_name_H-M   'P 1'
#
loop_
_entity.id
_entity.type
_entity.pdbx_description
1 polymer ?
#
loop_
_entity_poly.entity_id
_entity_poly.type
_entity_poly.pdbx_seq_one_letter_code
_entity_poly.pdbx_strand_id
1 'polypeptide(L)'
;MSPSATWYASDSQPGLFQTYDATLLNQKIAEAHTEYDHVIVFAHWGIEKNETPEDYQRSLAKGYIDAGADLVVGCHPHVLQGFEYYNGVPIVYSLGNYLFGNRDGDTVLLEASYDNEGAPSIQLVPCKRMGSVLSRIQHPEALFQHLTELSFGVTVAEDGTLQPQ
;
A
#
# COMPACT_ATOMS: atom_id res chain seq x y z
N MET A 1 12.68 8.10 -10.95
CA MET A 1 13.62 7.41 -11.89
C MET A 1 12.77 6.46 -12.72
N SER A 2 12.71 6.61 -14.03
CA SER A 2 11.97 5.67 -14.88
C SER A 2 12.72 4.34 -14.90
N PRO A 3 12.04 3.20 -14.67
CA PRO A 3 12.71 1.92 -14.69
C PRO A 3 13.28 1.64 -16.08
N SER A 4 14.42 0.97 -16.13
CA SER A 4 15.02 0.51 -17.39
C SER A 4 14.12 -0.57 -18.01
N ALA A 5 14.00 -0.56 -19.34
CA ALA A 5 13.24 -1.58 -20.07
C ALA A 5 13.72 -3.02 -19.76
N THR A 6 14.96 -3.18 -19.27
CA THR A 6 15.51 -4.47 -18.86
C THR A 6 14.99 -4.99 -17.53
N TRP A 7 14.21 -4.21 -16.79
CA TRP A 7 13.62 -4.62 -15.50
C TRP A 7 12.25 -5.27 -15.65
N TYR A 8 11.63 -5.14 -16.83
CA TYR A 8 10.30 -5.69 -17.06
C TYR A 8 10.33 -7.17 -17.41
N ALA A 9 9.31 -7.87 -16.95
CA ALA A 9 9.07 -9.26 -17.32
C ALA A 9 8.79 -9.38 -18.83
N SER A 10 9.22 -10.48 -19.43
CA SER A 10 8.92 -10.88 -20.81
C SER A 10 8.73 -12.39 -20.86
N ASP A 11 8.32 -12.91 -22.00
CA ASP A 11 8.13 -14.36 -22.21
C ASP A 11 9.38 -15.21 -21.92
N SER A 12 10.57 -14.60 -21.97
CA SER A 12 11.86 -15.28 -21.81
C SER A 12 12.66 -14.83 -20.58
N GLN A 13 12.20 -13.83 -19.85
CA GLN A 13 12.94 -13.24 -18.73
C GLN A 13 12.02 -12.85 -17.59
N PRO A 14 12.28 -13.30 -16.34
CA PRO A 14 11.58 -12.80 -15.17
C PRO A 14 11.87 -11.31 -14.94
N GLY A 15 10.91 -10.60 -14.38
CA GLY A 15 11.03 -9.16 -14.13
C GLY A 15 9.82 -8.57 -13.42
N LEU A 16 9.69 -7.25 -13.48
CA LEU A 16 8.61 -6.49 -12.88
C LEU A 16 7.48 -6.23 -13.90
N PHE A 17 6.25 -6.13 -13.44
CA PHE A 17 5.16 -5.58 -14.24
C PHE A 17 5.31 -4.07 -14.40
N GLN A 18 4.88 -3.54 -15.55
CA GLN A 18 4.85 -2.09 -15.78
C GLN A 18 3.73 -1.45 -14.95
N THR A 19 4.05 -0.39 -14.21
CA THR A 19 3.05 0.30 -13.39
C THR A 19 2.06 1.09 -14.24
N TYR A 20 2.54 1.80 -15.27
CA TYR A 20 1.70 2.70 -16.08
C TYR A 20 0.86 2.00 -17.15
N ASP A 21 1.20 0.77 -17.52
CA ASP A 21 0.37 -0.11 -18.36
C ASP A 21 -0.03 -1.32 -17.52
N ALA A 22 -1.18 -1.23 -16.91
CA ALA A 22 -1.70 -2.26 -16.02
C ALA A 22 -2.38 -3.43 -16.73
N THR A 23 -2.46 -3.42 -18.07
CA THR A 23 -3.24 -4.40 -18.83
C THR A 23 -2.82 -5.84 -18.51
N LEU A 24 -1.51 -6.13 -18.58
CA LEU A 24 -1.00 -7.46 -18.29
C LEU A 24 -1.12 -7.80 -16.79
N LEU A 25 -0.88 -6.83 -15.91
CA LEU A 25 -1.01 -7.06 -14.47
C LEU A 25 -2.46 -7.36 -14.09
N ASN A 26 -3.42 -6.59 -14.59
CA ASN A 26 -4.85 -6.84 -14.34
C ASN A 26 -5.28 -8.24 -14.84
N GLN A 27 -4.78 -8.66 -15.99
CA GLN A 27 -5.03 -10.02 -16.47
C GLN A 27 -4.46 -11.07 -15.50
N LYS A 28 -3.24 -10.86 -14.98
CA LYS A 28 -2.61 -11.80 -14.02
C LYS A 28 -3.28 -11.77 -12.65
N ILE A 29 -3.79 -10.63 -12.21
CA ILE A 29 -4.62 -10.53 -11.00
C ILE A 29 -5.90 -11.37 -11.18
N ALA A 30 -6.59 -11.22 -12.31
CA ALA A 30 -7.80 -11.98 -12.59
C ALA A 30 -7.55 -13.50 -12.67
N GLU A 31 -6.43 -13.93 -13.29
CA GLU A 31 -6.01 -15.33 -13.29
C GLU A 31 -5.74 -15.82 -11.84
N ALA A 32 -4.96 -15.06 -11.05
CA ALA A 32 -4.63 -15.41 -9.67
C ALA A 32 -5.88 -15.50 -8.78
N HIS A 33 -6.84 -14.60 -8.95
CA HIS A 33 -8.10 -14.61 -8.21
C HIS A 33 -8.93 -15.89 -8.41
N THR A 34 -8.73 -16.61 -9.51
CA THR A 34 -9.38 -17.92 -9.74
C THR A 34 -8.65 -19.10 -9.09
N GLU A 35 -7.39 -18.91 -8.68
CA GLU A 35 -6.50 -19.98 -8.19
C GLU A 35 -6.18 -19.86 -6.70
N TYR A 36 -6.26 -18.65 -6.13
CA TYR A 36 -5.85 -18.35 -4.76
C TYR A 36 -7.00 -17.71 -3.97
N ASP A 37 -7.04 -17.97 -2.68
CA ASP A 37 -8.03 -17.41 -1.77
C ASP A 37 -7.86 -15.89 -1.58
N HIS A 38 -6.63 -15.38 -1.65
CA HIS A 38 -6.32 -13.96 -1.48
C HIS A 38 -5.25 -13.51 -2.46
N VAL A 39 -5.49 -12.37 -3.11
CA VAL A 39 -4.57 -11.73 -4.05
C VAL A 39 -4.15 -10.36 -3.52
N ILE A 40 -2.88 -10.22 -3.16
CA ILE A 40 -2.31 -8.96 -2.68
C ILE A 40 -1.44 -8.35 -3.77
N VAL A 41 -1.73 -7.11 -4.14
CA VAL A 41 -0.91 -6.35 -5.11
C VAL A 41 0.05 -5.44 -4.37
N PHE A 42 1.35 -5.58 -4.65
CA PHE A 42 2.38 -4.70 -4.13
C PHE A 42 2.87 -3.78 -5.25
N ALA A 43 2.62 -2.47 -5.12
CA ALA A 43 2.88 -1.47 -6.15
C ALA A 43 3.99 -0.50 -5.76
N HIS A 44 4.97 -0.30 -6.66
CA HIS A 44 6.03 0.69 -6.50
C HIS A 44 5.70 1.91 -7.37
N TRP A 45 5.18 2.97 -6.77
CA TRP A 45 4.56 4.10 -7.48
C TRP A 45 4.68 5.43 -6.73
N GLY A 46 4.11 6.50 -7.29
CA GLY A 46 4.01 7.80 -6.65
C GLY A 46 5.23 8.69 -6.89
N ILE A 47 5.24 9.82 -6.21
CA ILE A 47 6.30 10.82 -6.25
C ILE A 47 7.02 10.83 -4.90
N GLU A 48 8.35 10.80 -4.92
CA GLU A 48 9.17 10.87 -3.70
C GLU A 48 8.80 12.10 -2.86
N LYS A 49 8.59 11.88 -1.56
CA LYS A 49 8.25 12.89 -0.54
C LYS A 49 6.89 13.58 -0.73
N ASN A 50 6.05 13.09 -1.62
CA ASN A 50 4.67 13.55 -1.72
C ASN A 50 3.78 12.68 -0.84
N GLU A 51 3.16 13.28 0.19
CA GLU A 51 2.25 12.59 1.11
C GLU A 51 0.85 12.39 0.51
N THR A 52 0.53 13.11 -0.58
CA THR A 52 -0.73 12.94 -1.29
C THR A 52 -0.55 11.99 -2.46
N PRO A 53 -1.31 10.89 -2.52
CA PRO A 53 -1.30 10.00 -3.68
C PRO A 53 -1.73 10.73 -4.95
N GLU A 54 -1.04 10.47 -6.05
CA GLU A 54 -1.40 10.99 -7.37
C GLU A 54 -2.68 10.32 -7.91
N ASP A 55 -3.43 11.00 -8.76
CA ASP A 55 -4.68 10.48 -9.34
C ASP A 55 -4.46 9.14 -10.07
N TYR A 56 -3.29 8.94 -10.70
CA TYR A 56 -2.99 7.68 -11.36
C TYR A 56 -2.81 6.52 -10.38
N GLN A 57 -2.25 6.77 -9.16
CA GLN A 57 -2.14 5.74 -8.12
C GLN A 57 -3.53 5.25 -7.70
N ARG A 58 -4.46 6.19 -7.49
CA ARG A 58 -5.84 5.89 -7.14
C ARG A 58 -6.56 5.12 -8.26
N SER A 59 -6.38 5.55 -9.51
CA SER A 59 -6.99 4.89 -10.67
C SER A 59 -6.46 3.47 -10.87
N LEU A 60 -5.15 3.27 -10.74
CA LEU A 60 -4.53 1.95 -10.84
C LEU A 60 -4.98 1.02 -9.72
N ALA A 61 -4.99 1.49 -8.46
CA ALA A 61 -5.44 0.69 -7.33
C ALA A 61 -6.86 0.17 -7.52
N LYS A 62 -7.78 1.03 -7.97
CA LYS A 62 -9.16 0.64 -8.29
C LYS A 62 -9.22 -0.39 -9.41
N GLY A 63 -8.41 -0.21 -10.47
CA GLY A 63 -8.32 -1.19 -11.54
C GLY A 63 -7.78 -2.55 -11.09
N TYR A 64 -6.85 -2.60 -10.14
CA TYR A 64 -6.37 -3.86 -9.54
C TYR A 64 -7.46 -4.55 -8.73
N ILE A 65 -8.25 -3.78 -7.98
CA ILE A 65 -9.38 -4.31 -7.20
C ILE A 65 -10.50 -4.81 -8.13
N ASP A 66 -10.83 -4.07 -9.18
CA ASP A 66 -11.80 -4.49 -10.20
C ASP A 66 -11.34 -5.78 -10.93
N ALA A 67 -10.03 -6.03 -10.99
CA ALA A 67 -9.46 -7.27 -11.53
C ALA A 67 -9.43 -8.43 -10.53
N GLY A 68 -9.75 -8.20 -9.24
CA GLY A 68 -9.84 -9.24 -8.21
C GLY A 68 -8.76 -9.19 -7.13
N ALA A 69 -8.08 -8.06 -6.94
CA ALA A 69 -7.18 -7.88 -5.80
C ALA A 69 -7.96 -7.68 -4.49
N ASP A 70 -7.55 -8.34 -3.42
CA ASP A 70 -8.13 -8.25 -2.08
C ASP A 70 -7.42 -7.25 -1.17
N LEU A 71 -6.24 -6.78 -1.57
CA LEU A 71 -5.48 -5.73 -0.88
C LEU A 71 -4.48 -5.12 -1.86
N VAL A 72 -4.36 -3.78 -1.84
CA VAL A 72 -3.31 -3.06 -2.58
C VAL A 72 -2.39 -2.35 -1.61
N VAL A 73 -1.09 -2.62 -1.67
CA VAL A 73 -0.06 -2.00 -0.82
C VAL A 73 0.98 -1.32 -1.69
N GLY A 74 1.13 -0.01 -1.49
CA GLY A 74 2.08 0.81 -2.22
C GLY A 74 3.38 1.11 -1.47
N CYS A 75 4.41 1.42 -2.23
CA CYS A 75 5.70 1.91 -1.73
C CYS A 75 6.32 2.89 -2.73
N HIS A 76 7.51 3.40 -2.47
CA HIS A 76 8.30 4.35 -3.24
C HIS A 76 8.27 5.79 -2.72
N PRO A 77 7.15 6.43 -2.31
CA PRO A 77 7.20 7.85 -1.91
C PRO A 77 8.17 8.17 -0.79
N HIS A 78 8.62 7.17 -0.03
CA HIS A 78 9.52 7.32 1.13
C HIS A 78 8.96 8.18 2.26
N VAL A 79 7.67 8.45 2.21
CA VAL A 79 6.83 9.06 3.25
C VAL A 79 5.55 8.26 3.38
N LEU A 80 4.86 8.43 4.50
CA LEU A 80 3.53 7.88 4.68
C LEU A 80 2.56 8.58 3.72
N GLN A 81 1.65 7.80 3.14
CA GLN A 81 0.46 8.29 2.44
C GLN A 81 -0.77 7.67 3.10
N GLY A 82 -1.93 8.24 2.82
CA GLY A 82 -3.18 7.79 3.43
C GLY A 82 -3.71 6.47 2.88
N PHE A 83 -4.95 6.20 3.24
CA PHE A 83 -5.67 4.96 2.94
C PHE A 83 -6.97 5.28 2.20
N GLU A 84 -7.48 4.31 1.47
CA GLU A 84 -8.80 4.36 0.82
C GLU A 84 -9.43 2.96 0.88
N TYR A 85 -10.76 2.88 0.92
CA TYR A 85 -11.48 1.65 0.61
C TYR A 85 -12.22 1.83 -0.71
N TYR A 86 -12.08 0.86 -1.59
CA TYR A 86 -12.82 0.80 -2.85
C TYR A 86 -13.51 -0.55 -2.97
N ASN A 87 -14.83 -0.54 -3.17
CA ASN A 87 -15.65 -1.76 -3.16
C ASN A 87 -15.42 -2.66 -1.92
N GLY A 88 -15.15 -2.04 -0.76
CA GLY A 88 -14.86 -2.76 0.49
C GLY A 88 -13.42 -3.27 0.63
N VAL A 89 -12.57 -3.12 -0.40
CA VAL A 89 -11.17 -3.57 -0.41
C VAL A 89 -10.23 -2.44 0.00
N PRO A 90 -9.30 -2.66 0.94
CA PRO A 90 -8.39 -1.63 1.41
C PRO A 90 -7.26 -1.33 0.40
N ILE A 91 -6.93 -0.05 0.29
CA ILE A 91 -5.80 0.50 -0.45
C ILE A 91 -4.89 1.24 0.53
N VAL A 92 -3.64 0.84 0.58
CA VAL A 92 -2.57 1.45 1.38
C VAL A 92 -1.57 2.08 0.43
N TYR A 93 -1.57 3.40 0.31
CA TYR A 93 -0.79 4.08 -0.74
C TYR A 93 0.72 4.09 -0.49
N SER A 94 1.17 4.26 0.76
CA SER A 94 2.57 4.12 1.16
C SER A 94 2.73 3.96 2.66
N LEU A 95 3.58 3.02 3.06
CA LEU A 95 3.94 2.75 4.46
C LEU A 95 5.16 3.56 4.94
N GLY A 96 5.71 4.45 4.09
CA GLY A 96 6.92 5.19 4.40
C GLY A 96 8.19 4.34 4.35
N ASN A 97 9.20 4.74 5.11
CA ASN A 97 10.50 4.04 5.19
C ASN A 97 10.58 3.18 6.45
N TYR A 98 10.61 1.87 6.31
CA TYR A 98 10.87 0.97 7.43
C TYR A 98 12.37 0.94 7.81
N LEU A 99 13.20 0.29 7.01
CA LEU A 99 14.66 0.25 7.17
C LEU A 99 15.35 0.69 5.87
N PHE A 100 15.10 1.92 5.43
CA PHE A 100 15.66 2.43 4.19
C PHE A 100 16.39 3.76 4.41
N GLY A 101 17.68 3.80 4.07
CA GLY A 101 18.53 4.99 4.25
C GLY A 101 18.79 5.32 5.73
N ASN A 102 19.28 6.52 5.99
CA ASN A 102 19.65 7.02 7.34
C ASN A 102 18.74 8.17 7.80
N ARG A 103 17.48 8.20 7.36
CA ARG A 103 16.54 9.28 7.72
C ARG A 103 15.67 8.86 8.88
N ASP A 104 15.57 9.72 9.88
CA ASP A 104 14.60 9.59 10.95
C ASP A 104 13.20 9.87 10.43
N GLY A 105 12.19 9.24 11.00
CA GLY A 105 10.81 9.46 10.61
C GLY A 105 9.86 8.43 11.17
N ASP A 106 8.59 8.78 11.09
CA ASP A 106 7.51 7.88 11.45
C ASP A 106 7.21 6.92 10.27
N THR A 107 6.85 5.70 10.59
CA THR A 107 6.47 4.65 9.66
C THR A 107 5.48 3.71 10.35
N VAL A 108 4.85 2.84 9.61
CA VAL A 108 3.93 1.84 10.15
C VAL A 108 4.26 0.46 9.60
N LEU A 109 4.01 -0.58 10.40
CA LEU A 109 3.82 -1.93 9.89
C LEU A 109 2.33 -2.13 9.63
N LEU A 110 2.02 -2.90 8.62
CA LEU A 110 0.68 -3.28 8.25
C LEU A 110 0.44 -4.72 8.70
N GLU A 111 -0.60 -4.93 9.47
CA GLU A 111 -1.15 -6.27 9.77
C GLU A 111 -2.47 -6.40 9.01
N ALA A 112 -2.57 -7.40 8.15
CA ALA A 112 -3.78 -7.75 7.41
C ALA A 112 -4.29 -9.10 7.91
N SER A 113 -5.50 -9.12 8.46
CA SER A 113 -6.14 -10.34 8.96
C SER A 113 -7.30 -10.71 8.06
N TYR A 114 -7.23 -11.89 7.47
CA TYR A 114 -8.28 -12.43 6.62
C TYR A 114 -9.17 -13.37 7.44
N ASP A 115 -10.46 -13.18 7.36
CA ASP A 115 -11.46 -14.16 7.74
C ASP A 115 -12.00 -14.89 6.49
N ASN A 116 -12.92 -15.81 6.67
CA ASN A 116 -13.46 -16.61 5.57
C ASN A 116 -14.49 -15.85 4.71
N GLU A 117 -14.75 -14.56 4.97
CA GLU A 117 -15.94 -13.87 4.45
C GLU A 117 -15.65 -12.59 3.65
N GLY A 118 -14.38 -12.23 3.35
CA GLY A 118 -14.17 -11.01 2.55
C GLY A 118 -12.81 -10.35 2.61
N ALA A 119 -12.81 -9.03 2.42
CA ALA A 119 -11.61 -8.21 2.46
C ALA A 119 -10.97 -8.22 3.86
N PRO A 120 -9.64 -8.09 3.96
CA PRO A 120 -8.95 -8.15 5.24
C PRO A 120 -9.31 -6.97 6.14
N SER A 121 -9.34 -7.23 7.44
CA SER A 121 -9.22 -6.17 8.43
C SER A 121 -7.76 -5.71 8.50
N ILE A 122 -7.57 -4.39 8.53
CA ILE A 122 -6.24 -3.78 8.54
C ILE A 122 -5.98 -3.11 9.88
N GLN A 123 -4.84 -3.44 10.49
CA GLN A 123 -4.34 -2.79 11.69
C GLN A 123 -2.92 -2.26 11.46
N LEU A 124 -2.65 -1.06 11.95
CA LEU A 124 -1.35 -0.41 11.86
C LEU A 124 -0.59 -0.57 13.17
N VAL A 125 0.68 -0.98 13.08
CA VAL A 125 1.62 -0.90 14.20
C VAL A 125 2.49 0.34 14.00
N PRO A 126 2.28 1.40 14.83
CA PRO A 126 2.99 2.65 14.66
C PRO A 126 4.45 2.52 15.10
N CYS A 127 5.36 2.93 14.24
CA CYS A 127 6.79 2.82 14.47
C CYS A 127 7.50 4.15 14.19
N LYS A 128 8.59 4.37 14.91
CA LYS A 128 9.53 5.46 14.68
C LYS A 128 10.91 4.91 14.38
N ARG A 129 11.47 5.39 13.30
CA ARG A 129 12.85 5.10 12.95
C ARG A 129 13.76 6.24 13.37
N MET A 130 14.85 5.90 14.05
CA MET A 130 15.95 6.80 14.40
C MET A 130 17.27 6.15 13.97
N GLY A 131 17.87 6.67 12.91
CA GLY A 131 19.03 6.06 12.26
C GLY A 131 18.73 4.63 11.79
N SER A 132 19.42 3.64 12.33
CA SER A 132 19.23 2.20 12.05
C SER A 132 18.32 1.49 13.06
N VAL A 133 17.75 2.21 14.01
CA VAL A 133 16.88 1.64 15.05
C VAL A 133 15.43 1.94 14.73
N LEU A 134 14.60 0.91 14.82
CA LEU A 134 13.16 1.01 14.73
C LEU A 134 12.56 0.69 16.11
N SER A 135 11.62 1.52 16.55
CA SER A 135 10.90 1.32 17.82
C SER A 135 9.40 1.56 17.63
N ARG A 136 8.59 0.84 18.40
CA ARG A 136 7.14 1.08 18.44
C ARG A 136 6.85 2.41 19.14
N ILE A 137 5.96 3.21 18.56
CA ILE A 137 5.45 4.44 19.19
C ILE A 137 4.41 4.04 20.23
N GLN A 138 4.58 4.52 21.48
CA GLN A 138 3.67 4.20 22.59
C GLN A 138 2.44 5.14 22.61
N HIS A 139 2.57 6.35 22.09
CA HIS A 139 1.53 7.38 22.02
C HIS A 139 1.36 7.82 20.57
N PRO A 140 0.62 7.04 19.73
CA PRO A 140 0.54 7.24 18.28
C PRO A 140 -0.55 8.22 17.85
N GLU A 141 -1.25 8.88 18.75
CA GLU A 141 -2.46 9.67 18.51
C GLU A 141 -2.23 10.72 17.42
N ALA A 142 -1.12 11.45 17.48
CA ALA A 142 -0.77 12.46 16.47
C ALA A 142 -0.48 11.83 15.08
N LEU A 143 0.18 10.67 15.05
CA LEU A 143 0.44 9.94 13.81
C LEU A 143 -0.86 9.41 13.20
N PHE A 144 -1.74 8.83 13.99
CA PHE A 144 -3.02 8.30 13.50
C PHE A 144 -3.97 9.40 13.05
N GLN A 145 -3.97 10.55 13.73
CA GLN A 145 -4.69 11.73 13.27
C GLN A 145 -4.16 12.19 11.90
N HIS A 146 -2.84 12.33 11.75
CA HIS A 146 -2.22 12.72 10.48
C HIS A 146 -2.56 11.73 9.36
N LEU A 147 -2.48 10.44 9.61
CA LEU A 147 -2.84 9.40 8.63
C LEU A 147 -4.33 9.45 8.26
N THR A 148 -5.21 9.76 9.21
CA THR A 148 -6.64 9.99 8.94
C THR A 148 -6.84 11.18 8.01
N GLU A 149 -6.13 12.30 8.25
CA GLU A 149 -6.19 13.52 7.42
C GLU A 149 -5.68 13.28 5.98
N LEU A 150 -4.70 12.39 5.80
CA LEU A 150 -4.19 11.99 4.48
C LEU A 150 -5.10 11.01 3.74
N SER A 151 -6.07 10.42 4.41
CA SER A 151 -6.88 9.31 3.90
C SER A 151 -8.16 9.77 3.19
N PHE A 152 -8.70 8.92 2.35
CA PHE A 152 -9.92 9.18 1.57
C PHE A 152 -11.09 8.40 2.19
N GLY A 153 -11.87 9.05 3.06
CA GLY A 153 -13.00 8.41 3.73
C GLY A 153 -12.61 7.24 4.65
N VAL A 154 -11.44 7.34 5.30
CA VAL A 154 -10.94 6.32 6.25
C VAL A 154 -10.45 7.01 7.50
N THR A 155 -10.81 6.47 8.64
CA THR A 155 -10.30 6.87 9.95
C THR A 155 -9.34 5.80 10.47
N VAL A 156 -8.24 6.21 11.07
CA VAL A 156 -7.36 5.33 11.86
C VAL A 156 -7.81 5.41 13.32
N ALA A 157 -8.33 4.31 13.85
CA ALA A 157 -8.78 4.21 15.23
C ALA A 157 -7.60 4.24 16.23
N GLU A 158 -7.88 4.42 17.52
CA GLU A 158 -6.87 4.50 18.57
C GLU A 158 -5.99 3.24 18.68
N ASP A 159 -6.54 2.08 18.33
CA ASP A 159 -5.82 0.80 18.28
C ASP A 159 -5.06 0.56 16.98
N GLY A 160 -5.16 1.49 16.01
CA GLY A 160 -4.54 1.40 14.68
C GLY A 160 -5.42 0.73 13.63
N THR A 161 -6.63 0.32 13.95
CA THR A 161 -7.56 -0.29 12.98
C THR A 161 -8.03 0.74 11.95
N LEU A 162 -8.03 0.39 10.67
CA LEU A 162 -8.59 1.21 9.59
C LEU A 162 -10.11 1.04 9.54
N GLN A 163 -10.84 2.15 9.62
CA GLN A 163 -12.30 2.17 9.60
C GLN A 163 -12.78 3.02 8.42
N PRO A 164 -13.48 2.43 7.42
CA PRO A 164 -14.15 3.19 6.37
C PRO A 164 -15.27 4.05 6.97
N GLN A 165 -15.43 5.29 6.42
CA GLN A 165 -16.48 6.24 6.81
C GLN A 165 -17.72 6.11 5.90
#